data_c19e96b3a10eb0693720ac1eefa7f0e7
#
_entry.id   c19e96b3a10eb0693720ac1eefa7f0e7
#
_cell.length_a   1.000
_cell.length_b   1.000
_cell.length_c   1.000
_cell.angle_alpha   90.00
_cell.angle_beta   90.00
_cell.angle_gamma   90.00
#
_symmetry.space_group_name_H-M   'P 1'
#
loop_
_entity.id
_entity.type
_entity.pdbx_description
1 polymer ?
#
loop_
_entity_poly.entity_id
_entity_poly.type
_entity_poly.pdbx_seq_one_letter_code
_entity_poly.pdbx_strand_id
1 'polypeptide(L)'
;AAIFVLGCFALTLTQSGFGGTASAAAKESAIGVVNYQMLVSQSPELANVRTAMQNEIATAQKDFDEKSKTMSDAEKQRYYKQLQERIGNKERELMDPVLKNIELQIQKIADKKGLSVVVHKDTVVFGGVDITDDVVRAMQKG
;
A
#
# COMPACT_ATOMS: atom_id res chain seq x y z
N ALA A 1 21.33 -23.19 -89.15
CA ALA A 1 20.46 -22.21 -88.50
C ALA A 1 20.71 -22.21 -87.01
N ALA A 2 21.40 -21.22 -86.55
CA ALA A 2 21.71 -21.02 -85.12
C ALA A 2 20.58 -20.18 -84.49
N ILE A 3 20.04 -20.65 -83.41
CA ILE A 3 19.13 -19.85 -82.58
C ILE A 3 19.82 -19.62 -81.24
N PHE A 4 20.20 -18.39 -81.06
CA PHE A 4 20.67 -17.86 -79.79
C PHE A 4 19.50 -17.60 -78.87
N VAL A 5 19.41 -18.27 -77.76
CA VAL A 5 18.46 -17.95 -76.69
C VAL A 5 19.19 -17.22 -75.60
N LEU A 6 18.99 -15.94 -75.52
CA LEU A 6 19.50 -15.08 -74.46
C LEU A 6 18.66 -15.27 -73.21
N GLY A 7 19.21 -15.97 -72.20
CA GLY A 7 18.59 -16.16 -70.94
C GLY A 7 18.74 -14.89 -70.07
N CYS A 8 17.66 -14.16 -69.84
CA CYS A 8 17.59 -13.13 -68.84
C CYS A 8 17.60 -13.77 -67.43
N PHE A 9 18.77 -13.63 -66.80
CA PHE A 9 18.92 -13.92 -65.38
C PHE A 9 18.33 -12.77 -64.55
N ALA A 10 17.07 -12.91 -64.18
CA ALA A 10 16.43 -12.00 -63.28
C ALA A 10 16.94 -12.28 -61.86
N LEU A 11 17.81 -11.39 -61.38
CA LEU A 11 18.26 -11.39 -59.99
C LEU A 11 17.14 -10.83 -59.12
N THR A 12 16.34 -11.70 -58.53
CA THR A 12 15.35 -11.28 -57.51
C THR A 12 16.11 -11.05 -56.20
N LEU A 13 16.39 -9.79 -55.90
CA LEU A 13 16.76 -9.36 -54.56
C LEU A 13 15.55 -9.57 -53.67
N THR A 14 15.56 -10.67 -52.91
CA THR A 14 14.70 -10.77 -51.74
C THR A 14 15.22 -9.82 -50.68
N GLN A 15 14.62 -8.64 -50.61
CA GLN A 15 14.76 -7.78 -49.45
C GLN A 15 14.09 -8.49 -48.28
N SER A 16 14.93 -9.14 -47.47
CA SER A 16 14.52 -9.58 -46.12
C SER A 16 14.27 -8.30 -45.33
N GLY A 17 13.01 -7.91 -45.27
CA GLY A 17 12.53 -6.84 -44.40
C GLY A 17 12.78 -7.23 -42.94
N PHE A 18 13.94 -6.83 -42.42
CA PHE A 18 14.19 -6.78 -40.99
C PHE A 18 13.42 -5.55 -40.44
N GLY A 19 12.12 -5.70 -40.29
CA GLY A 19 11.22 -4.67 -39.80
C GLY A 19 10.26 -5.25 -38.78
N GLY A 20 10.72 -6.16 -37.98
CA GLY A 20 10.04 -6.52 -36.74
C GLY A 20 10.40 -5.51 -35.66
N THR A 21 9.91 -4.29 -35.75
CA THR A 21 9.74 -3.49 -34.54
C THR A 21 8.70 -4.19 -33.71
N ALA A 22 9.17 -5.11 -32.83
CA ALA A 22 8.42 -5.47 -31.66
C ALA A 22 8.29 -4.16 -30.86
N SER A 23 7.29 -3.38 -31.17
CA SER A 23 6.72 -2.39 -30.29
C SER A 23 6.21 -3.20 -29.09
N ALA A 24 7.10 -3.47 -28.14
CA ALA A 24 6.67 -3.69 -26.79
C ALA A 24 5.95 -2.40 -26.45
N ALA A 25 4.62 -2.40 -26.63
CA ALA A 25 3.75 -1.41 -26.03
C ALA A 25 4.13 -1.44 -24.55
N ALA A 26 4.96 -0.50 -24.13
CA ALA A 26 5.17 -0.23 -22.73
C ALA A 26 3.75 -0.03 -22.21
N LYS A 27 3.23 -0.99 -21.43
CA LYS A 27 2.02 -0.78 -20.67
C LYS A 27 2.26 0.52 -19.97
N GLU A 28 1.51 1.58 -20.33
CA GLU A 28 1.56 2.83 -19.60
C GLU A 28 1.36 2.44 -18.15
N SER A 29 2.42 2.62 -17.37
CA SER A 29 2.42 2.27 -15.95
C SER A 29 1.48 3.24 -15.27
N ALA A 30 0.21 2.87 -15.16
CA ALA A 30 -0.78 3.70 -14.50
C ALA A 30 -0.41 3.79 -13.00
N ILE A 31 -0.29 5.02 -12.51
CA ILE A 31 -0.01 5.32 -11.11
C ILE A 31 -1.35 5.45 -10.39
N GLY A 32 -1.53 4.69 -9.32
CA GLY A 32 -2.63 4.85 -8.39
C GLY A 32 -2.32 5.88 -7.31
N VAL A 33 -3.36 6.54 -6.81
CA VAL A 33 -3.25 7.44 -5.66
C VAL A 33 -4.28 7.06 -4.60
N VAL A 34 -3.89 7.15 -3.31
CA VAL A 34 -4.78 6.89 -2.18
C VAL A 34 -4.66 7.97 -1.12
N ASN A 35 -5.77 8.30 -0.50
CA ASN A 35 -5.78 9.04 0.75
C ASN A 35 -5.65 8.04 1.92
N TYR A 36 -4.40 7.76 2.33
CA TYR A 36 -4.11 6.75 3.35
C TYR A 36 -4.76 7.06 4.70
N GLN A 37 -4.78 8.34 5.09
CA GLN A 37 -5.42 8.77 6.34
C GLN A 37 -6.92 8.47 6.33
N MET A 38 -7.59 8.68 5.19
CA MET A 38 -8.99 8.31 5.01
C MET A 38 -9.19 6.79 5.12
N LEU A 39 -8.30 5.98 4.52
CA LEU A 39 -8.36 4.52 4.63
C LEU A 39 -8.27 4.06 6.08
N VAL A 40 -7.31 4.60 6.84
CA VAL A 40 -7.19 4.29 8.28
C VAL A 40 -8.46 4.67 9.04
N SER A 41 -8.98 5.88 8.83
CA SER A 41 -10.17 6.38 9.54
C SER A 41 -11.46 5.59 9.21
N GLN A 42 -11.52 5.02 8.01
CA GLN A 42 -12.67 4.24 7.52
C GLN A 42 -12.50 2.72 7.74
N SER A 43 -11.37 2.28 8.32
CA SER A 43 -11.16 0.87 8.63
C SER A 43 -12.15 0.39 9.68
N PRO A 44 -12.91 -0.69 9.42
CA PRO A 44 -13.87 -1.23 10.38
C PRO A 44 -13.20 -1.74 11.67
N GLU A 45 -11.93 -2.15 11.59
CA GLU A 45 -11.15 -2.63 12.74
C GLU A 45 -10.76 -1.51 13.70
N LEU A 46 -10.75 -0.24 13.25
CA LEU A 46 -10.33 0.90 14.07
C LEU A 46 -11.21 1.08 15.33
N ALA A 47 -12.50 0.71 15.27
CA ALA A 47 -13.39 0.75 16.42
C ALA A 47 -12.90 -0.20 17.53
N ASN A 48 -12.48 -1.41 17.16
CA ASN A 48 -11.94 -2.39 18.11
C ASN A 48 -10.62 -1.92 18.72
N VAL A 49 -9.74 -1.32 17.89
CA VAL A 49 -8.48 -0.72 18.37
C VAL A 49 -8.76 0.37 19.40
N ARG A 50 -9.69 1.27 19.13
CA ARG A 50 -10.08 2.36 20.06
C ARG A 50 -10.57 1.79 21.40
N THR A 51 -11.44 0.80 21.37
CA THR A 51 -11.97 0.15 22.59
C THR A 51 -10.85 -0.52 23.37
N ALA A 52 -9.97 -1.27 22.69
CA ALA A 52 -8.84 -1.93 23.33
C ALA A 52 -7.85 -0.93 23.95
N MET A 53 -7.59 0.18 23.28
CA MET A 53 -6.73 1.25 23.80
C MET A 53 -7.36 1.97 25.00
N GLN A 54 -8.65 2.23 24.99
CA GLN A 54 -9.36 2.81 26.14
C GLN A 54 -9.24 1.91 27.37
N ASN A 55 -9.40 0.61 27.19
CA ASN A 55 -9.25 -0.37 28.27
C ASN A 55 -7.81 -0.43 28.79
N GLU A 56 -6.82 -0.38 27.90
CA GLU A 56 -5.40 -0.37 28.28
C GLU A 56 -5.03 0.89 29.07
N ILE A 57 -5.50 2.06 28.64
CA ILE A 57 -5.28 3.33 29.33
C ILE A 57 -5.94 3.30 30.72
N ALA A 58 -7.17 2.83 30.83
CA ALA A 58 -7.87 2.71 32.09
C ALA A 58 -7.16 1.75 33.06
N THR A 59 -6.65 0.63 32.53
CA THR A 59 -5.85 -0.34 33.31
C THR A 59 -4.54 0.27 33.77
N ALA A 60 -3.83 0.98 32.89
CA ALA A 60 -2.59 1.66 33.24
C ALA A 60 -2.80 2.73 34.33
N GLN A 61 -3.87 3.50 34.24
CA GLN A 61 -4.23 4.49 35.26
C GLN A 61 -4.48 3.83 36.61
N LYS A 62 -5.28 2.77 36.63
CA LYS A 62 -5.56 2.00 37.86
C LYS A 62 -4.28 1.42 38.46
N ASP A 63 -3.43 0.80 37.64
CA ASP A 63 -2.14 0.27 38.06
C ASP A 63 -1.26 1.36 38.68
N PHE A 64 -1.25 2.55 38.09
CA PHE A 64 -0.49 3.68 38.64
C PHE A 64 -1.07 4.14 39.99
N ASP A 65 -2.38 4.33 40.08
CA ASP A 65 -3.05 4.81 41.29
C ASP A 65 -2.86 3.84 42.47
N GLU A 66 -2.86 2.53 42.22
CA GLU A 66 -2.66 1.52 43.25
C GLU A 66 -1.18 1.42 43.68
N LYS A 67 -0.28 1.30 42.74
CA LYS A 67 1.15 1.03 43.03
C LYS A 67 1.93 2.27 43.46
N SER A 68 1.55 3.45 42.97
CA SER A 68 2.24 4.69 43.32
C SER A 68 2.10 5.10 44.78
N LYS A 69 1.13 4.55 45.51
CA LYS A 69 0.90 4.87 46.94
C LYS A 69 2.11 4.57 47.86
N THR A 70 2.89 3.58 47.49
CA THR A 70 4.06 3.13 48.28
C THR A 70 5.39 3.47 47.64
N MET A 71 5.37 4.18 46.49
CA MET A 71 6.59 4.54 45.73
C MET A 71 7.09 5.91 46.11
N SER A 72 8.42 6.06 46.10
CA SER A 72 9.10 7.37 46.13
C SER A 72 8.82 8.14 44.83
N ASP A 73 9.06 9.43 44.81
CA ASP A 73 8.82 10.27 43.61
C ASP A 73 9.65 9.83 42.40
N ALA A 74 10.88 9.42 42.62
CA ALA A 74 11.74 8.87 41.56
C ALA A 74 11.23 7.54 41.00
N GLU A 75 10.62 6.69 41.84
CA GLU A 75 9.99 5.43 41.40
C GLU A 75 8.70 5.67 40.65
N LYS A 76 7.87 6.64 41.10
CA LYS A 76 6.67 7.05 40.39
C LYS A 76 6.98 7.51 38.97
N GLN A 77 8.01 8.34 38.80
CA GLN A 77 8.41 8.82 37.48
C GLN A 77 8.85 7.68 36.56
N ARG A 78 9.67 6.74 37.08
CA ARG A 78 10.09 5.57 36.29
C ARG A 78 8.92 4.68 35.94
N TYR A 79 8.01 4.43 36.88
CA TYR A 79 6.85 3.60 36.65
C TYR A 79 5.88 4.24 35.65
N TYR A 80 5.64 5.54 35.75
CA TYR A 80 4.84 6.28 34.78
C TYR A 80 5.41 6.16 33.36
N LYS A 81 6.73 6.30 33.20
CA LYS A 81 7.39 6.10 31.91
C LYS A 81 7.19 4.67 31.37
N GLN A 82 7.31 3.65 32.22
CA GLN A 82 7.04 2.26 31.82
C GLN A 82 5.61 2.05 31.36
N LEU A 83 4.63 2.67 32.03
CA LEU A 83 3.24 2.60 31.60
C LEU A 83 3.00 3.30 30.25
N GLN A 84 3.63 4.44 30.02
CA GLN A 84 3.54 5.11 28.71
C GLN A 84 4.16 4.25 27.60
N GLU A 85 5.32 3.62 27.86
CA GLU A 85 5.94 2.69 26.90
C GLU A 85 5.03 1.47 26.62
N ARG A 86 4.38 0.93 27.66
CA ARG A 86 3.41 -0.18 27.53
C ARG A 86 2.23 0.23 26.64
N ILE A 87 1.64 1.40 26.88
CA ILE A 87 0.53 1.94 26.09
C ILE A 87 0.97 2.13 24.63
N GLY A 88 2.12 2.73 24.38
CA GLY A 88 2.63 2.94 23.03
C GLY A 88 2.97 1.63 22.30
N ASN A 89 3.46 0.61 23.02
CA ASN A 89 3.66 -0.71 22.44
C ASN A 89 2.34 -1.39 22.08
N LYS A 90 1.33 -1.25 22.96
CA LYS A 90 0.00 -1.81 22.72
C LYS A 90 -0.68 -1.17 21.54
N GLU A 91 -0.55 0.14 21.38
CA GLU A 91 -1.06 0.87 20.20
C GLU A 91 -0.45 0.31 18.91
N ARG A 92 0.89 0.17 18.86
CA ARG A 92 1.55 -0.42 17.68
C ARG A 92 1.09 -1.83 17.39
N GLU A 93 1.00 -2.68 18.41
CA GLU A 93 0.51 -4.07 18.29
C GLU A 93 -0.90 -4.14 17.70
N LEU A 94 -1.79 -3.26 18.14
CA LEU A 94 -3.18 -3.22 17.69
C LEU A 94 -3.32 -2.59 16.30
N MET A 95 -2.49 -1.60 15.97
CA MET A 95 -2.53 -0.92 14.67
C MET A 95 -1.87 -1.72 13.56
N ASP A 96 -0.85 -2.53 13.85
CA ASP A 96 -0.11 -3.30 12.85
C ASP A 96 -1.02 -4.17 11.94
N PRO A 97 -1.96 -4.98 12.45
CA PRO A 97 -2.88 -5.73 11.61
C PRO A 97 -3.81 -4.84 10.79
N VAL A 98 -4.24 -3.68 11.32
CA VAL A 98 -5.09 -2.72 10.59
C VAL A 98 -4.35 -2.18 9.38
N LEU A 99 -3.10 -1.72 9.57
CA LEU A 99 -2.29 -1.18 8.49
C LEU A 99 -1.97 -2.24 7.44
N LYS A 100 -1.62 -3.46 7.85
CA LYS A 100 -1.39 -4.59 6.95
C LYS A 100 -2.63 -4.95 6.12
N ASN A 101 -3.82 -4.91 6.73
CA ASN A 101 -5.06 -5.15 5.99
C ASN A 101 -5.31 -4.05 4.95
N ILE A 102 -5.10 -2.78 5.31
CA ILE A 102 -5.21 -1.65 4.36
C ILE A 102 -4.25 -1.85 3.18
N GLU A 103 -2.98 -2.16 3.44
CA GLU A 103 -1.98 -2.41 2.40
C GLU A 103 -2.39 -3.56 1.47
N LEU A 104 -2.90 -4.65 2.04
CA LEU A 104 -3.40 -5.80 1.28
C LEU A 104 -4.58 -5.41 0.37
N GLN A 105 -5.52 -4.60 0.86
CA GLN A 105 -6.63 -4.14 0.03
C GLN A 105 -6.18 -3.17 -1.07
N ILE A 106 -5.22 -2.28 -0.76
CA ILE A 106 -4.59 -1.40 -1.78
C ILE A 106 -3.97 -2.26 -2.88
N GLN A 107 -3.17 -3.27 -2.51
CA GLN A 107 -2.52 -4.16 -3.48
C GLN A 107 -3.55 -4.88 -4.35
N LYS A 108 -4.59 -5.48 -3.76
CA LYS A 108 -5.66 -6.17 -4.51
C LYS A 108 -6.36 -5.25 -5.52
N ILE A 109 -6.64 -4.01 -5.14
CA ILE A 109 -7.27 -3.03 -6.04
C ILE A 109 -6.30 -2.57 -7.12
N ALA A 110 -5.03 -2.34 -6.78
CA ALA A 110 -3.98 -1.97 -7.73
C ALA A 110 -3.81 -3.06 -8.81
N ASP A 111 -3.68 -4.31 -8.40
CA ASP A 111 -3.56 -5.47 -9.30
C ASP A 111 -4.76 -5.59 -10.22
N LYS A 112 -5.97 -5.47 -9.67
CA LYS A 112 -7.23 -5.52 -10.43
C LYS A 112 -7.35 -4.42 -11.48
N LYS A 113 -6.79 -3.24 -11.19
CA LYS A 113 -6.81 -2.08 -12.09
C LYS A 113 -5.58 -2.00 -13.00
N GLY A 114 -4.62 -2.91 -12.85
CA GLY A 114 -3.37 -2.91 -13.63
C GLY A 114 -2.46 -1.73 -13.30
N LEU A 115 -2.52 -1.22 -12.06
CA LEU A 115 -1.65 -0.15 -11.58
C LEU A 115 -0.28 -0.74 -11.23
N SER A 116 0.79 -0.05 -11.62
CA SER A 116 2.16 -0.50 -11.35
C SER A 116 2.71 0.02 -10.02
N VAL A 117 2.16 1.11 -9.51
CA VAL A 117 2.52 1.72 -8.23
C VAL A 117 1.32 2.48 -7.67
N VAL A 118 1.24 2.53 -6.35
CA VAL A 118 0.27 3.37 -5.63
C VAL A 118 1.04 4.29 -4.69
N VAL A 119 0.72 5.57 -4.70
CA VAL A 119 1.35 6.59 -3.89
C VAL A 119 0.32 7.35 -3.05
N HIS A 120 0.79 8.04 -2.03
CA HIS A 120 -0.07 8.91 -1.23
C HIS A 120 -0.56 10.09 -2.07
N LYS A 121 -1.86 10.39 -1.98
CA LYS A 121 -2.49 11.49 -2.69
C LYS A 121 -1.83 12.85 -2.38
N ASP A 122 -1.40 13.05 -1.15
CA ASP A 122 -0.78 14.30 -0.70
C ASP A 122 0.60 14.56 -1.33
N THR A 123 1.22 13.55 -1.94
CA THR A 123 2.51 13.68 -2.63
C THR A 123 2.36 13.92 -4.13
N VAL A 124 1.13 13.86 -4.66
CA VAL A 124 0.86 14.00 -6.09
C VAL A 124 0.32 15.38 -6.38
N VAL A 125 1.04 16.13 -7.23
CA VAL A 125 0.61 17.47 -7.66
C VAL A 125 -0.49 17.40 -8.73
N PHE A 126 -0.38 16.41 -9.64
CA PHE A 126 -1.33 16.26 -10.76
C PHE A 126 -1.32 14.83 -11.31
N GLY A 127 -2.48 14.32 -11.68
CA GLY A 127 -2.65 13.00 -12.31
C GLY A 127 -2.76 11.86 -11.31
N GLY A 128 -2.73 10.62 -11.86
CA GLY A 128 -2.96 9.40 -11.10
C GLY A 128 -4.44 8.96 -11.05
N VAL A 129 -4.65 7.69 -10.79
CA VAL A 129 -5.98 7.08 -10.63
C VAL A 129 -6.30 7.00 -9.15
N ASP A 130 -7.25 7.79 -8.67
CA ASP A 130 -7.68 7.72 -7.26
C ASP A 130 -8.44 6.41 -7.03
N ILE A 131 -7.91 5.57 -6.16
CA ILE A 131 -8.50 4.28 -5.78
C ILE A 131 -8.98 4.25 -4.33
N THR A 132 -9.00 5.39 -3.63
CA THR A 132 -9.36 5.48 -2.21
C THR A 132 -10.72 4.86 -1.91
N ASP A 133 -11.76 5.23 -2.66
CA ASP A 133 -13.11 4.72 -2.44
C ASP A 133 -13.25 3.23 -2.78
N ASP A 134 -12.49 2.75 -3.77
CA ASP A 134 -12.48 1.33 -4.12
C ASP A 134 -11.88 0.50 -2.98
N VAL A 135 -10.79 1.00 -2.36
CA VAL A 135 -10.17 0.36 -1.21
C VAL A 135 -11.10 0.40 0.02
N VAL A 136 -11.74 1.54 0.31
CA VAL A 136 -12.74 1.65 1.39
C VAL A 136 -13.84 0.60 1.22
N ARG A 137 -14.42 0.49 0.02
CA ARG A 137 -15.44 -0.53 -0.26
C ARG A 137 -14.92 -1.96 -0.12
N ALA A 138 -13.67 -2.20 -0.45
CA ALA A 138 -13.05 -3.52 -0.29
C ALA A 138 -12.86 -3.89 1.18
N MET A 139 -12.45 -2.95 2.03
CA MET A 139 -12.31 -3.15 3.49
C MET A 139 -13.65 -3.44 4.19
N GLN A 140 -14.76 -2.86 3.70
CA GLN A 140 -16.09 -3.04 4.28
C GLN A 140 -16.76 -4.37 3.90
N LYS A 141 -16.25 -5.07 2.88
CA LYS A 141 -16.82 -6.34 2.39
C LYS A 141 -16.09 -7.59 2.91
N GLY A 142 -14.95 -7.42 3.49
CA GLY A 142 -14.13 -8.49 4.08
C GLY A 142 -14.43 -8.63 5.54
#